data_b7cc81a53faf5ca9e952724f0e0294c7
#
_entry.id   b7cc81a53faf5ca9e952724f0e0294c7
#
_cell.length_a   1.000
_cell.length_b   1.000
_cell.length_c   1.000
_cell.angle_alpha   90.00
_cell.angle_beta   90.00
_cell.angle_gamma   90.00
#
_symmetry.space_group_name_H-M   'P 1'
#
loop_
_entity.id
_entity.type
_entity.pdbx_description
1 polymer ?
#
loop_
_entity_poly.entity_id
_entity_poly.type
_entity_poly.pdbx_seq_one_letter_code
_entity_poly.pdbx_strand_id
1 'polypeptide(L)'
;MKINGDVLRQRVQKALMIVLIILILFMLFYIERFSKVGRLINYSGYARGATQRIVKLELVGRSDPELFDRINKIIDGMWNGSEELNIPKIEERNFREKLSIQTQYWEKLSKDILDLKQAKGEDKKKLTDEVIKESEEYFDMANATVYAAEDYSESLAAQMGILEIILAAVAVGITGLVILDFSDKQNLLNLTQNLGKTAYIDAHTGLPNKSRCEEVFNGTEIVGDNVCCVMFDLNGLKKVNDTLGHVTGDMLIKGFADILKRSVRGNDFIGRYGGDEFAAVIYDAGDNNLCRIFDRIKGNVHKFNEANPGMPLSFAYGYSSACGREGCTMLQLLKEADANMYCNKSDMKKNGGKCYCRM
;
A
#
# COMPACT_ATOMS: atom_id res chain seq x y z
N MET A 1 21.96 5.45 -13.54
CA MET A 1 21.03 6.61 -13.58
C MET A 1 19.66 6.34 -12.92
N LYS A 2 19.07 5.14 -12.97
CA LYS A 2 17.79 4.79 -12.27
C LYS A 2 17.86 4.85 -10.74
N ILE A 3 18.94 4.39 -10.12
CA ILE A 3 19.11 4.39 -8.64
C ILE A 3 18.99 5.79 -8.02
N ASN A 4 19.44 6.84 -8.72
CA ASN A 4 19.29 8.22 -8.26
C ASN A 4 17.84 8.71 -8.30
N GLY A 5 17.02 8.20 -9.21
CA GLY A 5 15.59 8.57 -9.34
C GLY A 5 14.74 8.03 -8.18
N ASP A 6 14.95 6.77 -7.79
CA ASP A 6 14.18 6.13 -6.71
C ASP A 6 14.51 6.74 -5.35
N VAL A 7 15.79 7.03 -5.09
CA VAL A 7 16.22 7.73 -3.86
C VAL A 7 15.64 9.14 -3.79
N LEU A 8 15.61 9.86 -4.93
CA LEU A 8 15.01 11.19 -5.00
C LEU A 8 13.51 11.13 -4.73
N ARG A 9 12.79 10.18 -5.35
CA ARG A 9 11.35 9.96 -5.16
C ARG A 9 11.00 9.69 -3.71
N GLN A 10 11.74 8.81 -3.04
CA GLN A 10 11.56 8.53 -1.61
C GLN A 10 11.80 9.75 -0.72
N ARG A 11 12.81 10.58 -1.05
CA ARG A 11 13.04 11.83 -0.32
C ARG A 11 11.89 12.82 -0.49
N VAL A 12 11.39 12.98 -1.72
CA VAL A 12 10.24 13.84 -2.01
C VAL A 12 9.00 13.34 -1.27
N GLN A 13 8.74 12.04 -1.27
CA GLN A 13 7.60 11.44 -0.56
C GLN A 13 7.68 11.71 0.95
N LYS A 14 8.85 11.53 1.57
CA LYS A 14 9.06 11.85 2.99
C LYS A 14 8.86 13.34 3.28
N ALA A 15 9.36 14.22 2.43
CA ALA A 15 9.18 15.66 2.57
C ALA A 15 7.69 16.05 2.48
N LEU A 16 6.96 15.50 1.51
CA LEU A 16 5.51 15.73 1.37
C LEU A 16 4.72 15.21 2.59
N MET A 17 5.10 14.08 3.18
CA MET A 17 4.49 13.57 4.41
C MET A 17 4.68 14.53 5.59
N ILE A 18 5.87 15.13 5.73
CA ILE A 18 6.14 16.13 6.77
C ILE A 18 5.26 17.37 6.52
N VAL A 19 5.21 17.85 5.28
CA VAL A 19 4.35 18.99 4.89
C VAL A 19 2.89 18.70 5.21
N LEU A 20 2.39 17.50 4.89
CA LEU A 20 1.03 17.07 5.19
C LEU A 20 0.72 17.15 6.69
N ILE A 21 1.62 16.65 7.54
CA ILE A 21 1.46 16.71 9.00
C ILE A 21 1.40 18.17 9.48
N ILE A 22 2.27 19.04 8.98
CA ILE A 22 2.27 20.46 9.33
C ILE A 22 0.95 21.11 8.90
N LEU A 23 0.46 20.85 7.69
CA LEU A 23 -0.81 21.39 7.21
C LEU A 23 -2.01 20.93 8.06
N ILE A 24 -2.02 19.66 8.49
CA ILE A 24 -3.05 19.14 9.40
C ILE A 24 -3.03 19.88 10.74
N LEU A 25 -1.85 20.11 11.32
CA LEU A 25 -1.72 20.86 12.56
C LEU A 25 -2.22 22.30 12.41
N PHE A 26 -1.91 22.97 11.29
CA PHE A 26 -2.44 24.29 10.98
C PHE A 26 -3.98 24.26 10.86
N MET A 27 -4.52 23.25 10.17
CA MET A 27 -5.97 23.11 10.01
C MET A 27 -6.68 22.95 11.35
N LEU A 28 -6.15 22.13 12.28
CA LEU A 28 -6.68 21.96 13.61
C LEU A 28 -6.65 23.27 14.41
N PHE A 29 -5.56 24.03 14.30
CA PHE A 29 -5.45 25.36 14.93
C PHE A 29 -6.51 26.33 14.40
N TYR A 30 -6.73 26.39 13.07
CA TYR A 30 -7.74 27.24 12.48
C TYR A 30 -9.17 26.83 12.86
N ILE A 31 -9.48 25.53 12.92
CA ILE A 31 -10.79 25.02 13.36
C ILE A 31 -11.08 25.45 14.80
N GLU A 32 -10.12 25.32 15.71
CA GLU A 32 -10.27 25.76 17.09
C GLU A 32 -10.52 27.27 17.16
N ARG A 33 -9.75 28.07 16.43
CA ARG A 33 -9.88 29.52 16.37
C ARG A 33 -11.24 29.96 15.80
N PHE A 34 -11.69 29.33 14.71
CA PHE A 34 -12.99 29.58 14.09
C PHE A 34 -14.15 29.30 15.05
N SER A 35 -14.10 28.18 15.75
CA SER A 35 -15.11 27.82 16.77
C SER A 35 -15.21 28.87 17.91
N LYS A 36 -14.06 29.40 18.34
CA LYS A 36 -14.03 30.43 19.40
C LYS A 36 -14.57 31.77 18.91
N VAL A 37 -14.35 32.12 17.61
CA VAL A 37 -14.91 33.34 17.00
C VAL A 37 -16.44 33.28 16.93
N GLY A 38 -17.01 32.12 16.58
CA GLY A 38 -18.46 31.93 16.60
C GLY A 38 -19.09 32.24 17.97
N ARG A 39 -18.41 31.92 19.09
CA ARG A 39 -18.86 32.30 20.45
C ARG A 39 -18.77 33.81 20.67
N LEU A 40 -17.69 34.44 20.18
CA LEU A 40 -17.54 35.89 20.27
C LEU A 40 -18.71 36.62 19.61
N ILE A 41 -19.09 36.20 18.37
CA ILE A 41 -20.25 36.78 17.65
C ILE A 41 -21.53 36.65 18.49
N ASN A 42 -21.76 35.46 19.09
CA ASN A 42 -22.92 35.22 19.92
C ASN A 42 -22.93 36.14 21.17
N TYR A 43 -21.80 36.34 21.84
CA TYR A 43 -21.69 37.22 23.00
C TYR A 43 -21.80 38.68 22.60
N SER A 44 -21.25 39.10 21.47
CA SER A 44 -21.42 40.47 20.95
C SER A 44 -22.91 40.76 20.69
N GLY A 45 -23.61 39.82 20.01
CA GLY A 45 -25.05 39.93 19.79
C GLY A 45 -25.87 39.93 21.07
N TYR A 46 -25.47 39.11 22.08
CA TYR A 46 -26.09 39.11 23.40
C TYR A 46 -25.90 40.46 24.13
N ALA A 47 -24.69 41.02 24.19
CA ALA A 47 -24.39 42.30 24.82
C ALA A 47 -25.22 43.42 24.20
N ARG A 48 -25.34 43.47 22.88
CA ARG A 48 -26.20 44.40 22.12
C ARG A 48 -27.65 44.34 22.59
N GLY A 49 -28.25 43.14 22.61
CA GLY A 49 -29.65 42.99 23.01
C GLY A 49 -29.88 43.20 24.51
N ALA A 50 -28.96 42.78 25.36
CA ALA A 50 -29.03 42.89 26.79
C ALA A 50 -28.93 44.36 27.28
N THR A 51 -28.13 45.20 26.60
CA THR A 51 -28.04 46.64 26.86
C THR A 51 -29.38 47.32 26.65
N GLN A 52 -30.06 47.03 25.53
CA GLN A 52 -31.40 47.57 25.28
C GLN A 52 -32.42 47.14 26.37
N ARG A 53 -32.28 45.90 26.87
CA ARG A 53 -33.10 45.41 27.99
C ARG A 53 -32.82 46.16 29.28
N ILE A 54 -31.55 46.41 29.61
CA ILE A 54 -31.20 47.18 30.82
C ILE A 54 -31.84 48.58 30.76
N VAL A 55 -31.65 49.30 29.65
CA VAL A 55 -32.24 50.63 29.51
C VAL A 55 -33.75 50.60 29.71
N LYS A 56 -34.45 49.67 29.07
CA LYS A 56 -35.92 49.54 29.20
C LYS A 56 -36.33 49.24 30.67
N LEU A 57 -35.58 48.40 31.39
CA LEU A 57 -35.86 48.08 32.80
C LEU A 57 -35.66 49.30 33.69
N GLU A 58 -34.56 50.05 33.52
CA GLU A 58 -34.29 51.23 34.30
C GLU A 58 -35.33 52.36 34.06
N LEU A 59 -35.79 52.53 32.84
CA LEU A 59 -36.84 53.49 32.50
C LEU A 59 -38.17 53.23 33.21
N VAL A 60 -38.48 51.94 33.53
CA VAL A 60 -39.68 51.56 34.30
C VAL A 60 -39.42 51.40 35.81
N GLY A 61 -38.21 51.80 36.27
CA GLY A 61 -37.83 51.72 37.67
C GLY A 61 -37.51 50.34 38.21
N ARG A 62 -37.16 49.42 37.34
CA ARG A 62 -36.70 48.04 37.63
C ARG A 62 -35.23 47.93 37.30
N SER A 63 -34.40 47.58 38.28
CA SER A 63 -32.97 47.35 38.04
C SER A 63 -32.67 45.85 37.95
N ASP A 64 -31.73 45.46 37.04
CA ASP A 64 -31.21 44.13 36.92
C ASP A 64 -29.66 44.18 37.04
N PRO A 65 -29.10 44.20 38.27
CA PRO A 65 -27.66 44.31 38.48
C PRO A 65 -26.88 43.14 37.93
N GLU A 66 -27.45 41.90 37.93
CA GLU A 66 -26.79 40.72 37.42
C GLU A 66 -26.60 40.82 35.92
N LEU A 67 -27.60 41.33 35.21
CA LEU A 67 -27.52 41.57 33.78
C LEU A 67 -26.47 42.64 33.44
N PHE A 68 -26.38 43.69 34.23
CA PHE A 68 -25.40 44.75 34.10
C PHE A 68 -23.96 44.22 34.26
N ASP A 69 -23.71 43.46 35.33
CA ASP A 69 -22.40 42.86 35.56
C ASP A 69 -22.01 41.83 34.44
N ARG A 70 -23.00 41.10 33.96
CA ARG A 70 -22.78 40.17 32.83
C ARG A 70 -22.35 40.85 31.54
N ILE A 71 -22.94 42.04 31.24
CA ILE A 71 -22.50 42.82 30.05
C ILE A 71 -21.09 43.33 30.25
N ASN A 72 -20.73 43.83 31.42
CA ASN A 72 -19.37 44.27 31.74
C ASN A 72 -18.37 43.12 31.53
N LYS A 73 -18.66 41.92 32.04
CA LYS A 73 -17.82 40.73 31.84
C LYS A 73 -17.67 40.35 30.36
N ILE A 74 -18.74 40.48 29.58
CA ILE A 74 -18.70 40.18 28.14
C ILE A 74 -17.83 41.18 27.39
N ILE A 75 -18.01 42.49 27.63
CA ILE A 75 -17.23 43.54 26.97
C ILE A 75 -15.75 43.42 27.34
N ASP A 76 -15.43 43.18 28.62
CA ASP A 76 -14.06 42.91 29.06
C ASP A 76 -13.49 41.63 28.42
N GLY A 77 -14.28 40.55 28.37
CA GLY A 77 -13.91 39.32 27.74
C GLY A 77 -13.64 39.44 26.22
N MET A 78 -14.41 40.28 25.52
CA MET A 78 -14.15 40.59 24.11
C MET A 78 -12.85 41.40 23.94
N TRP A 79 -12.50 42.25 24.90
CA TRP A 79 -11.30 43.07 24.88
C TRP A 79 -10.03 42.30 25.24
N ASN A 80 -10.05 41.56 26.34
CA ASN A 80 -8.88 40.90 26.93
C ASN A 80 -8.78 39.41 26.62
N GLY A 81 -9.86 38.80 26.11
CA GLY A 81 -10.08 37.36 26.09
C GLY A 81 -10.67 36.89 27.43
N SER A 82 -11.38 35.78 27.43
CA SER A 82 -11.97 35.21 28.65
C SER A 82 -11.98 33.69 28.56
N GLU A 83 -11.32 33.02 29.51
CA GLU A 83 -11.39 31.56 29.64
C GLU A 83 -12.78 31.11 30.10
N GLU A 84 -13.40 31.85 31.03
CA GLU A 84 -14.75 31.56 31.56
C GLU A 84 -15.78 31.54 30.42
N LEU A 85 -15.73 32.55 29.52
CA LEU A 85 -16.64 32.68 28.39
C LEU A 85 -16.13 31.92 27.16
N ASN A 86 -14.91 31.36 27.21
CA ASN A 86 -14.22 30.76 26.12
C ASN A 86 -14.17 31.65 24.86
N ILE A 87 -13.88 32.94 25.10
CA ILE A 87 -13.69 33.98 24.07
C ILE A 87 -12.18 34.19 23.88
N PRO A 88 -11.65 34.09 22.65
CA PRO A 88 -10.24 34.39 22.40
C PRO A 88 -10.03 35.92 22.36
N LYS A 89 -8.83 36.34 22.75
CA LYS A 89 -8.38 37.69 22.45
C LYS A 89 -8.16 37.80 20.94
N ILE A 90 -8.87 38.72 20.30
CA ILE A 90 -8.75 38.98 18.87
C ILE A 90 -7.95 40.25 18.66
N GLU A 91 -6.89 40.16 17.86
CA GLU A 91 -6.01 41.28 17.50
C GLU A 91 -6.27 41.81 16.08
N GLU A 92 -7.37 41.35 15.44
CA GLU A 92 -7.75 41.85 14.13
C GLU A 92 -8.12 43.33 14.24
N ARG A 93 -7.56 44.15 13.30
CA ARG A 93 -7.58 45.59 13.40
C ARG A 93 -8.99 46.20 13.35
N ASN A 94 -9.81 45.76 12.40
CA ASN A 94 -11.17 46.29 12.23
C ASN A 94 -12.04 45.97 13.48
N PHE A 95 -11.99 44.75 13.93
CA PHE A 95 -12.72 44.35 15.16
C PHE A 95 -12.27 45.15 16.37
N ARG A 96 -10.97 45.32 16.61
CA ARG A 96 -10.42 46.09 17.73
C ARG A 96 -10.84 47.56 17.69
N GLU A 97 -10.88 48.19 16.51
CA GLU A 97 -11.31 49.56 16.32
C GLU A 97 -12.81 49.69 16.70
N LYS A 98 -13.68 48.81 16.20
CA LYS A 98 -15.10 48.86 16.47
C LYS A 98 -15.39 48.56 17.97
N LEU A 99 -14.71 47.58 18.53
CA LEU A 99 -14.83 47.26 19.97
C LEU A 99 -14.38 48.42 20.86
N SER A 100 -13.32 49.15 20.50
CA SER A 100 -12.87 50.35 21.23
C SER A 100 -13.95 51.40 21.28
N ILE A 101 -14.59 51.70 20.14
CA ILE A 101 -15.67 52.66 20.02
C ILE A 101 -16.87 52.17 20.87
N GLN A 102 -17.29 50.92 20.72
CA GLN A 102 -18.39 50.35 21.51
C GLN A 102 -18.12 50.43 23.01
N THR A 103 -16.90 50.17 23.46
CA THR A 103 -16.53 50.24 24.90
C THR A 103 -16.66 51.64 25.43
N GLN A 104 -16.23 52.69 24.69
CA GLN A 104 -16.38 54.10 25.06
C GLN A 104 -17.86 54.49 25.20
N TYR A 105 -18.70 54.06 24.25
CA TYR A 105 -20.14 54.31 24.33
C TYR A 105 -20.80 53.59 25.52
N TRP A 106 -20.33 52.35 25.84
CA TRP A 106 -20.80 51.61 27.00
C TRP A 106 -20.41 52.30 28.32
N GLU A 107 -19.17 52.75 28.44
CA GLU A 107 -18.71 53.49 29.63
C GLU A 107 -19.55 54.71 29.89
N LYS A 108 -19.90 55.49 28.83
CA LYS A 108 -20.76 56.64 28.94
C LYS A 108 -22.19 56.27 29.34
N LEU A 109 -22.83 55.39 28.58
CA LEU A 109 -24.22 54.95 28.81
C LEU A 109 -24.38 54.27 30.16
N SER A 110 -23.42 53.48 30.60
CA SER A 110 -23.46 52.82 31.92
C SER A 110 -23.44 53.82 33.09
N LYS A 111 -22.64 54.87 32.93
CA LYS A 111 -22.61 56.00 33.90
C LYS A 111 -23.93 56.73 33.96
N ASP A 112 -24.50 57.11 32.80
CA ASP A 112 -25.73 57.86 32.74
C ASP A 112 -26.95 57.06 33.21
N ILE A 113 -26.93 55.74 33.03
CA ILE A 113 -27.88 54.79 33.67
C ILE A 113 -27.79 54.82 35.20
N LEU A 114 -26.58 54.84 35.76
CA LEU A 114 -26.39 54.94 37.21
C LEU A 114 -26.84 56.31 37.78
N ASP A 115 -26.56 57.39 37.04
CA ASP A 115 -26.98 58.72 37.40
C ASP A 115 -28.52 58.89 37.33
N LEU A 116 -29.17 58.23 36.32
CA LEU A 116 -30.63 58.17 36.19
C LEU A 116 -31.33 57.55 37.42
N LYS A 117 -30.70 56.61 38.13
CA LYS A 117 -31.23 56.00 39.34
C LYS A 117 -31.33 56.99 40.48
N GLN A 118 -30.47 57.95 40.55
CA GLN A 118 -30.37 58.96 41.60
C GLN A 118 -31.11 60.24 41.26
N ALA A 119 -31.41 60.51 40.00
CA ALA A 119 -32.04 61.72 39.53
C ALA A 119 -33.53 61.85 39.96
N LYS A 120 -33.99 63.09 40.20
CA LYS A 120 -35.38 63.40 40.58
C LYS A 120 -35.87 64.58 39.78
N GLY A 121 -37.23 64.71 39.64
CA GLY A 121 -37.87 65.88 39.04
C GLY A 121 -37.50 66.07 37.54
N GLU A 122 -37.19 67.34 37.23
CA GLU A 122 -36.90 67.77 35.87
C GLU A 122 -35.59 67.21 35.33
N ASP A 123 -34.58 67.00 36.21
CA ASP A 123 -33.29 66.35 35.85
C ASP A 123 -33.47 64.89 35.41
N LYS A 124 -34.40 64.18 36.08
CA LYS A 124 -34.73 62.81 35.69
C LYS A 124 -35.31 62.74 34.31
N LYS A 125 -36.17 63.65 33.90
CA LYS A 125 -36.76 63.66 32.54
C LYS A 125 -35.71 63.95 31.47
N LYS A 126 -34.84 64.91 31.70
CA LYS A 126 -33.74 65.24 30.79
C LYS A 126 -32.79 64.06 30.61
N LEU A 127 -32.36 63.39 31.68
CA LEU A 127 -31.46 62.28 31.68
C LEU A 127 -32.12 61.06 31.04
N THR A 128 -33.44 60.87 31.18
CA THR A 128 -34.20 59.85 30.47
C THR A 128 -34.08 59.98 28.95
N ASP A 129 -34.28 61.18 28.41
CA ASP A 129 -34.18 61.44 26.98
C ASP A 129 -32.73 61.23 26.46
N GLU A 130 -31.73 61.63 27.29
CA GLU A 130 -30.30 61.38 26.99
C GLU A 130 -29.98 59.90 26.97
N VAL A 131 -30.35 59.11 27.98
CA VAL A 131 -30.13 57.67 28.05
C VAL A 131 -30.77 56.90 26.89
N ILE A 132 -32.00 57.31 26.49
CA ILE A 132 -32.67 56.72 25.30
C ILE A 132 -31.82 56.93 24.04
N LYS A 133 -31.43 58.20 23.81
CA LYS A 133 -30.61 58.54 22.62
C LYS A 133 -29.27 57.80 22.61
N GLU A 134 -28.57 57.77 23.72
CA GLU A 134 -27.28 57.04 23.86
C GLU A 134 -27.42 55.56 23.72
N SER A 135 -28.54 55.00 24.12
CA SER A 135 -28.80 53.57 23.94
C SER A 135 -28.97 53.18 22.46
N GLU A 136 -29.52 54.09 21.62
CA GLU A 136 -29.61 53.90 20.18
C GLU A 136 -28.22 54.03 19.53
N GLU A 137 -27.44 55.07 19.90
CA GLU A 137 -26.05 55.21 19.47
C GLU A 137 -25.19 54.03 19.83
N TYR A 138 -25.29 53.52 21.07
CA TYR A 138 -24.61 52.29 21.50
C TYR A 138 -25.03 51.08 20.68
N PHE A 139 -26.32 50.93 20.39
CA PHE A 139 -26.84 49.83 19.58
C PHE A 139 -26.18 49.76 18.20
N ASP A 140 -26.01 50.94 17.54
CA ASP A 140 -25.35 51.03 16.27
C ASP A 140 -23.86 50.66 16.35
N MET A 141 -23.16 51.11 17.42
CA MET A 141 -21.75 50.74 17.63
C MET A 141 -21.59 49.25 17.94
N ALA A 142 -22.52 48.69 18.72
CA ALA A 142 -22.54 47.25 19.01
C ALA A 142 -22.81 46.42 17.71
N ASN A 143 -23.71 46.91 16.84
CA ASN A 143 -23.91 46.28 15.53
C ASN A 143 -22.63 46.29 14.71
N ALA A 144 -21.91 47.42 14.67
CA ALA A 144 -20.65 47.53 13.93
C ALA A 144 -19.60 46.53 14.46
N THR A 145 -19.58 46.31 15.77
CA THR A 145 -18.67 45.26 16.38
C THR A 145 -19.09 43.85 16.00
N VAL A 146 -20.39 43.55 15.95
CA VAL A 146 -20.90 42.24 15.50
C VAL A 146 -20.48 42.00 14.05
N TYR A 147 -20.72 42.96 13.14
CA TYR A 147 -20.32 42.84 11.73
C TYR A 147 -18.81 42.67 11.59
N ALA A 148 -17.99 43.39 12.32
CA ALA A 148 -16.54 43.24 12.27
C ALA A 148 -16.10 41.83 12.76
N ALA A 149 -16.79 41.23 13.71
CA ALA A 149 -16.54 39.85 14.15
C ALA A 149 -16.99 38.81 13.11
N GLU A 150 -18.10 39.07 12.38
CA GLU A 150 -18.57 38.25 11.27
C GLU A 150 -17.58 38.30 10.10
N ASP A 151 -17.14 39.48 9.68
CA ASP A 151 -16.13 39.68 8.63
C ASP A 151 -14.82 38.92 8.96
N TYR A 152 -14.41 38.98 10.22
CA TYR A 152 -13.24 38.22 10.68
C TYR A 152 -13.48 36.71 10.60
N SER A 153 -14.66 36.23 10.97
CA SER A 153 -15.06 34.83 10.84
C SER A 153 -15.03 34.36 9.37
N GLU A 154 -15.57 35.16 8.46
CA GLU A 154 -15.54 34.88 7.02
C GLU A 154 -14.11 34.82 6.45
N SER A 155 -13.25 35.75 6.91
CA SER A 155 -11.83 35.74 6.55
C SER A 155 -11.12 34.44 6.99
N LEU A 156 -11.41 33.97 8.22
CA LEU A 156 -10.90 32.69 8.72
C LEU A 156 -11.42 31.50 7.89
N ALA A 157 -12.70 31.48 7.54
CA ALA A 157 -13.31 30.46 6.71
C ALA A 157 -12.65 30.40 5.31
N ALA A 158 -12.39 31.56 4.70
CA ALA A 158 -11.70 31.65 3.42
C ALA A 158 -10.27 31.10 3.50
N GLN A 159 -9.53 31.43 4.57
CA GLN A 159 -8.18 30.87 4.79
C GLN A 159 -8.20 29.34 5.00
N MET A 160 -9.20 28.82 5.70
CA MET A 160 -9.42 27.37 5.85
C MET A 160 -9.69 26.70 4.51
N GLY A 161 -10.51 27.29 3.65
CA GLY A 161 -10.78 26.77 2.31
C GLY A 161 -9.53 26.69 1.43
N ILE A 162 -8.65 27.67 1.49
CA ILE A 162 -7.35 27.63 0.79
C ILE A 162 -6.49 26.49 1.35
N LEU A 163 -6.44 26.33 2.66
CA LEU A 163 -5.67 25.28 3.31
C LEU A 163 -6.18 23.87 2.95
N GLU A 164 -7.50 23.68 2.85
CA GLU A 164 -8.14 22.45 2.38
C GLU A 164 -7.71 22.08 0.96
N ILE A 165 -7.69 23.05 0.04
CA ILE A 165 -7.26 22.82 -1.34
C ILE A 165 -5.79 22.39 -1.39
N ILE A 166 -4.91 23.06 -0.62
CA ILE A 166 -3.48 22.71 -0.55
C ILE A 166 -3.32 21.29 0.03
N LEU A 167 -4.05 20.97 1.08
CA LEU A 167 -4.00 19.65 1.74
C LEU A 167 -4.44 18.55 0.78
N ALA A 168 -5.53 18.77 0.02
CA ALA A 168 -6.00 17.85 -0.99
C ALA A 168 -4.95 17.66 -2.11
N ALA A 169 -4.33 18.73 -2.59
CA ALA A 169 -3.29 18.65 -3.62
C ALA A 169 -2.07 17.86 -3.17
N VAL A 170 -1.60 18.05 -1.92
CA VAL A 170 -0.50 17.30 -1.33
C VAL A 170 -0.86 15.81 -1.19
N ALA A 171 -2.08 15.50 -0.73
CA ALA A 171 -2.57 14.13 -0.60
C ALA A 171 -2.63 13.41 -1.96
N VAL A 172 -3.13 14.07 -3.01
CA VAL A 172 -3.13 13.54 -4.39
C VAL A 172 -1.70 13.28 -4.88
N GLY A 173 -0.77 14.21 -4.63
CA GLY A 173 0.64 14.06 -4.99
C GLY A 173 1.29 12.84 -4.32
N ILE A 174 1.07 12.64 -3.03
CA ILE A 174 1.58 11.48 -2.29
C ILE A 174 0.98 10.19 -2.86
N THR A 175 -0.34 10.16 -3.11
CA THR A 175 -1.02 8.98 -3.66
C THR A 175 -0.45 8.61 -5.04
N GLY A 176 -0.22 9.60 -5.90
CA GLY A 176 0.41 9.40 -7.21
C GLY A 176 1.80 8.76 -7.10
N LEU A 177 2.64 9.25 -6.18
CA LEU A 177 3.97 8.68 -5.93
C LEU A 177 3.91 7.23 -5.42
N VAL A 178 2.96 6.90 -4.53
CA VAL A 178 2.75 5.54 -4.03
C VAL A 178 2.34 4.58 -5.15
N ILE A 179 1.43 5.02 -6.04
CA ILE A 179 1.01 4.22 -7.20
C ILE A 179 2.18 3.93 -8.13
N LEU A 180 3.04 4.93 -8.40
CA LEU A 180 4.24 4.75 -9.23
C LEU A 180 5.21 3.75 -8.60
N ASP A 181 5.49 3.85 -7.30
CA ASP A 181 6.37 2.91 -6.59
C ASP A 181 5.82 1.48 -6.63
N PHE A 182 4.51 1.33 -6.46
CA PHE A 182 3.84 0.03 -6.55
C PHE A 182 3.96 -0.58 -7.96
N SER A 183 3.73 0.21 -9.00
CA SER A 183 3.86 -0.22 -10.39
C SER A 183 5.28 -0.66 -10.73
N ASP A 184 6.30 0.12 -10.32
CA ASP A 184 7.71 -0.22 -10.55
C ASP A 184 8.09 -1.53 -9.84
N LYS A 185 7.61 -1.76 -8.62
CA LYS A 185 7.83 -2.99 -7.87
C LYS A 185 7.18 -4.21 -8.53
N GLN A 186 5.97 -4.08 -9.05
CA GLN A 186 5.28 -5.14 -9.79
C GLN A 186 6.04 -5.51 -11.07
N ASN A 187 6.52 -4.51 -11.82
CA ASN A 187 7.30 -4.73 -13.03
C ASN A 187 8.63 -5.46 -12.74
N LEU A 188 9.30 -5.11 -11.64
CA LEU A 188 10.53 -5.76 -11.19
C LEU A 188 10.28 -7.23 -10.80
N LEU A 189 9.20 -7.51 -10.07
CA LEU A 189 8.81 -8.87 -9.70
C LEU A 189 8.52 -9.74 -10.95
N ASN A 190 7.76 -9.20 -11.90
CA ASN A 190 7.46 -9.90 -13.15
C ASN A 190 8.73 -10.19 -13.96
N LEU A 191 9.65 -9.22 -14.04
CA LEU A 191 10.93 -9.40 -14.71
C LEU A 191 11.77 -10.50 -14.03
N THR A 192 11.85 -10.50 -12.71
CA THR A 192 12.59 -11.50 -11.93
C THR A 192 12.01 -12.89 -12.10
N GLN A 193 10.68 -13.03 -12.10
CA GLN A 193 10.01 -14.32 -12.35
C GLN A 193 10.25 -14.83 -13.77
N ASN A 194 10.21 -13.95 -14.77
CA ASN A 194 10.48 -14.32 -16.15
C ASN A 194 11.95 -14.74 -16.36
N LEU A 195 12.89 -14.02 -15.75
CA LEU A 195 14.31 -14.40 -15.76
C LEU A 195 14.52 -15.77 -15.10
N GLY A 196 13.86 -16.04 -13.95
CA GLY A 196 13.91 -17.35 -13.29
C GLY A 196 13.37 -18.48 -14.18
N LYS A 197 12.24 -18.27 -14.86
CA LYS A 197 11.70 -19.26 -15.80
C LYS A 197 12.65 -19.52 -16.97
N THR A 198 13.21 -18.47 -17.58
CA THR A 198 14.14 -18.59 -18.71
C THR A 198 15.46 -19.23 -18.28
N ALA A 199 15.91 -18.97 -17.05
CA ALA A 199 17.17 -19.52 -16.53
C ALA A 199 17.09 -21.01 -16.18
N TYR A 200 15.92 -21.55 -15.82
CA TYR A 200 15.80 -22.89 -15.26
C TYR A 200 14.85 -23.84 -15.98
N ILE A 201 14.09 -23.40 -16.96
CA ILE A 201 13.14 -24.21 -17.73
C ILE A 201 13.60 -24.34 -19.20
N ASP A 202 13.56 -25.55 -19.73
CA ASP A 202 13.73 -25.82 -21.14
C ASP A 202 12.45 -25.41 -21.89
N ALA A 203 12.58 -24.44 -22.79
CA ALA A 203 11.45 -23.85 -23.52
C ALA A 203 10.71 -24.83 -24.40
N HIS A 204 11.40 -25.91 -24.85
CA HIS A 204 10.86 -26.90 -25.77
C HIS A 204 10.01 -27.95 -25.07
N THR A 205 10.50 -28.44 -23.91
CA THR A 205 9.86 -29.54 -23.17
C THR A 205 9.07 -29.06 -21.97
N GLY A 206 9.32 -27.83 -21.49
CA GLY A 206 8.76 -27.32 -20.24
C GLY A 206 9.22 -28.09 -18.98
N LEU A 207 10.32 -28.86 -19.11
CA LEU A 207 11.04 -29.48 -17.99
C LEU A 207 12.13 -28.54 -17.47
N PRO A 208 12.64 -28.73 -16.26
CA PRO A 208 13.91 -28.15 -15.81
C PRO A 208 14.99 -28.37 -16.89
N ASN A 209 15.74 -27.29 -17.18
CA ASN A 209 16.80 -27.32 -18.17
C ASN A 209 18.12 -27.82 -17.58
N LYS A 210 19.17 -27.87 -18.41
CA LYS A 210 20.52 -28.33 -18.02
C LYS A 210 21.04 -27.57 -16.77
N SER A 211 20.91 -26.27 -16.75
CA SER A 211 21.38 -25.45 -15.60
C SER A 211 20.69 -25.84 -14.28
N ARG A 212 19.40 -26.12 -14.32
CA ARG A 212 18.66 -26.60 -13.15
C ARG A 212 19.03 -28.04 -12.79
N CYS A 213 19.28 -28.90 -13.75
CA CYS A 213 19.81 -30.25 -13.53
C CYS A 213 21.18 -30.18 -12.82
N GLU A 214 22.10 -29.39 -13.36
CA GLU A 214 23.44 -29.21 -12.77
C GLU A 214 23.36 -28.70 -11.33
N GLU A 215 22.46 -27.79 -11.02
CA GLU A 215 22.26 -27.30 -9.65
C GLU A 215 21.80 -28.42 -8.70
N VAL A 216 20.87 -29.27 -9.14
CA VAL A 216 20.38 -30.40 -8.36
C VAL A 216 21.44 -31.49 -8.16
N PHE A 217 22.24 -31.77 -9.20
CA PHE A 217 23.19 -32.87 -9.17
C PHE A 217 24.57 -32.50 -8.62
N ASN A 218 24.98 -31.24 -8.66
CA ASN A 218 26.28 -30.79 -8.13
C ASN A 218 26.27 -30.56 -6.61
N GLY A 219 25.17 -30.84 -5.92
CA GLY A 219 25.11 -30.82 -4.46
C GLY A 219 26.15 -31.77 -3.84
N THR A 220 26.92 -31.27 -2.89
CA THR A 220 27.91 -32.04 -2.13
C THR A 220 27.31 -32.72 -0.92
N GLU A 221 26.02 -32.56 -0.68
CA GLU A 221 25.31 -33.12 0.44
C GLU A 221 25.14 -34.65 0.25
N ILE A 222 25.24 -35.38 1.36
CA ILE A 222 24.96 -36.81 1.41
C ILE A 222 23.47 -37.02 1.23
N VAL A 223 23.11 -37.87 0.27
CA VAL A 223 21.70 -38.20 0.00
C VAL A 223 21.19 -39.30 0.92
N GLY A 224 19.89 -39.29 1.21
CA GLY A 224 19.26 -40.33 2.03
C GLY A 224 19.21 -41.68 1.31
N ASP A 225 19.06 -42.78 2.10
CA ASP A 225 19.14 -44.19 1.63
C ASP A 225 18.15 -44.53 0.48
N ASN A 226 17.04 -43.83 0.36
CA ASN A 226 16.00 -44.18 -0.60
C ASN A 226 15.97 -43.24 -1.83
N VAL A 227 17.12 -42.69 -2.23
CA VAL A 227 17.24 -41.81 -3.42
C VAL A 227 17.85 -42.58 -4.58
N CYS A 228 17.26 -42.42 -5.76
CA CYS A 228 17.76 -42.99 -6.97
C CYS A 228 17.91 -41.95 -8.05
N CYS A 229 19.04 -41.93 -8.75
CA CYS A 229 19.27 -41.11 -9.93
C CYS A 229 19.08 -41.96 -11.18
N VAL A 230 18.41 -41.43 -12.19
CA VAL A 230 18.15 -42.07 -13.47
C VAL A 230 18.57 -41.16 -14.60
N MET A 231 19.35 -41.71 -15.55
CA MET A 231 19.65 -41.07 -16.82
C MET A 231 18.91 -41.76 -17.95
N PHE A 232 18.38 -40.96 -18.88
CA PHE A 232 17.71 -41.45 -20.07
C PHE A 232 18.32 -40.78 -21.33
N ASP A 233 18.35 -41.51 -22.45
CA ASP A 233 18.82 -41.03 -23.73
C ASP A 233 17.89 -41.54 -24.85
N LEU A 234 17.45 -40.66 -25.74
CA LEU A 234 16.62 -41.00 -26.89
C LEU A 234 17.45 -41.67 -27.98
N ASN A 235 17.09 -42.90 -28.35
CA ASN A 235 17.79 -43.64 -29.35
C ASN A 235 17.47 -43.14 -30.76
N GLY A 236 18.51 -42.94 -31.55
CA GLY A 236 18.38 -42.68 -32.99
C GLY A 236 17.82 -41.31 -33.35
N LEU A 237 17.77 -40.36 -32.44
CA LEU A 237 17.25 -39.01 -32.70
C LEU A 237 17.95 -38.32 -33.85
N LYS A 238 19.29 -38.46 -33.99
CA LYS A 238 20.05 -37.92 -35.11
C LYS A 238 19.55 -38.50 -36.45
N LYS A 239 19.31 -39.81 -36.54
CA LYS A 239 18.80 -40.45 -37.73
C LYS A 239 17.40 -39.95 -38.10
N VAL A 240 16.54 -39.73 -37.10
CA VAL A 240 15.21 -39.14 -37.30
C VAL A 240 15.32 -37.70 -37.82
N ASN A 241 16.18 -36.89 -37.23
CA ASN A 241 16.44 -35.53 -37.70
C ASN A 241 16.93 -35.50 -39.16
N ASP A 242 17.87 -36.38 -39.49
CA ASP A 242 18.47 -36.45 -40.84
C ASP A 242 17.48 -36.98 -41.89
N THR A 243 16.52 -37.83 -41.51
CA THR A 243 15.58 -38.48 -42.47
C THR A 243 14.20 -37.82 -42.50
N LEU A 244 13.67 -37.35 -41.37
CA LEU A 244 12.32 -36.83 -41.24
C LEU A 244 12.29 -35.34 -40.81
N GLY A 245 13.46 -34.72 -40.65
CA GLY A 245 13.63 -33.32 -40.31
C GLY A 245 13.54 -33.03 -38.79
N HIS A 246 14.08 -31.89 -38.41
CA HIS A 246 14.18 -31.45 -37.00
C HIS A 246 12.83 -31.35 -36.31
N VAL A 247 11.77 -30.96 -37.01
CA VAL A 247 10.41 -30.86 -36.44
C VAL A 247 9.93 -32.21 -35.87
N THR A 248 10.26 -33.32 -36.59
CA THR A 248 9.91 -34.69 -36.16
C THR A 248 10.73 -35.08 -34.91
N GLY A 249 12.03 -34.76 -34.90
CA GLY A 249 12.88 -34.98 -33.74
C GLY A 249 12.40 -34.20 -32.51
N ASP A 250 11.97 -32.96 -32.71
CA ASP A 250 11.40 -32.14 -31.68
C ASP A 250 10.10 -32.73 -31.08
N MET A 251 9.26 -33.32 -31.92
CA MET A 251 8.07 -34.06 -31.49
C MET A 251 8.43 -35.26 -30.62
N LEU A 252 9.50 -36.02 -30.96
CA LEU A 252 9.97 -37.13 -30.14
C LEU A 252 10.49 -36.66 -28.77
N ILE A 253 11.28 -35.58 -28.72
CA ILE A 253 11.80 -34.99 -27.49
C ILE A 253 10.65 -34.56 -26.59
N LYS A 254 9.67 -33.84 -27.14
CA LYS A 254 8.50 -33.39 -26.41
C LYS A 254 7.62 -34.55 -25.94
N GLY A 255 7.38 -35.53 -26.81
CA GLY A 255 6.62 -36.73 -26.50
C GLY A 255 7.26 -37.52 -25.35
N PHE A 256 8.58 -37.67 -25.33
CA PHE A 256 9.27 -38.34 -24.24
C PHE A 256 9.24 -37.55 -22.92
N ALA A 257 9.43 -36.23 -23.01
CA ALA A 257 9.29 -35.37 -21.84
C ALA A 257 7.91 -35.49 -21.20
N ASP A 258 6.84 -35.52 -22.00
CA ASP A 258 5.46 -35.68 -21.51
C ASP A 258 5.22 -37.08 -20.94
N ILE A 259 5.83 -38.12 -21.51
CA ILE A 259 5.80 -39.50 -20.96
C ILE A 259 6.49 -39.52 -19.58
N LEU A 260 7.69 -38.94 -19.47
CA LEU A 260 8.41 -38.87 -18.19
C LEU A 260 7.59 -38.13 -17.14
N LYS A 261 7.04 -36.95 -17.45
CA LYS A 261 6.17 -36.16 -16.52
C LYS A 261 5.00 -36.99 -16.00
N ARG A 262 4.35 -37.78 -16.84
CA ARG A 262 3.20 -38.63 -16.44
C ARG A 262 3.60 -39.88 -15.68
N SER A 263 4.88 -40.28 -15.81
CA SER A 263 5.38 -41.53 -15.27
C SER A 263 6.04 -41.43 -13.92
N VAL A 264 6.34 -40.22 -13.43
CA VAL A 264 6.91 -39.99 -12.10
C VAL A 264 5.96 -39.19 -11.23
N ARG A 265 6.24 -39.08 -9.94
CA ARG A 265 5.41 -38.36 -8.98
C ARG A 265 5.77 -36.87 -8.97
N GLY A 266 4.88 -36.02 -8.48
CA GLY A 266 5.12 -34.59 -8.40
C GLY A 266 6.28 -34.18 -7.48
N ASN A 267 6.69 -35.04 -6.54
CA ASN A 267 7.83 -34.81 -5.67
C ASN A 267 9.17 -35.28 -6.25
N ASP A 268 9.16 -36.04 -7.36
CA ASP A 268 10.36 -36.46 -8.05
C ASP A 268 10.87 -35.34 -8.96
N PHE A 269 12.16 -35.26 -9.15
CA PHE A 269 12.77 -34.32 -10.08
C PHE A 269 12.94 -34.95 -11.47
N ILE A 270 12.60 -34.20 -12.51
CA ILE A 270 12.92 -34.56 -13.90
C ILE A 270 13.41 -33.29 -14.59
N GLY A 271 14.48 -33.44 -15.40
CA GLY A 271 15.00 -32.36 -16.21
C GLY A 271 15.56 -32.88 -17.56
N ARG A 272 15.65 -31.95 -18.51
CA ARG A 272 16.37 -32.18 -19.78
C ARG A 272 17.83 -31.82 -19.56
N TYR A 273 18.68 -32.83 -19.52
CA TYR A 273 20.11 -32.70 -19.22
C TYR A 273 20.95 -32.33 -20.44
N GLY A 274 20.54 -32.80 -21.62
CA GLY A 274 21.22 -32.56 -22.90
C GLY A 274 20.23 -32.43 -24.06
N GLY A 275 20.71 -32.58 -25.27
CA GLY A 275 19.89 -32.55 -26.51
C GLY A 275 18.82 -33.64 -26.55
N ASP A 276 19.24 -34.86 -26.33
CA ASP A 276 18.45 -36.11 -26.29
C ASP A 276 18.48 -36.79 -24.90
N GLU A 277 19.13 -36.17 -23.91
CA GLU A 277 19.36 -36.72 -22.60
C GLU A 277 18.41 -36.08 -21.54
N PHE A 278 17.87 -36.93 -20.68
CA PHE A 278 17.03 -36.53 -19.57
C PHE A 278 17.55 -37.16 -18.28
N ALA A 279 17.41 -36.43 -17.16
CA ALA A 279 17.80 -36.91 -15.86
C ALA A 279 16.62 -36.82 -14.88
N ALA A 280 16.53 -37.80 -14.00
CA ALA A 280 15.52 -37.81 -12.93
C ALA A 280 16.14 -38.16 -11.59
N VAL A 281 15.58 -37.61 -10.52
CA VAL A 281 15.81 -38.03 -9.13
C VAL A 281 14.50 -38.56 -8.59
N ILE A 282 14.50 -39.84 -8.20
CA ILE A 282 13.35 -40.50 -7.61
C ILE A 282 13.59 -40.58 -6.11
N TYR A 283 12.74 -39.93 -5.36
CA TYR A 283 12.73 -39.98 -3.92
C TYR A 283 11.86 -41.18 -3.46
N ASP A 284 12.23 -41.80 -2.36
CA ASP A 284 11.56 -42.99 -1.87
C ASP A 284 11.56 -44.15 -2.89
N ALA A 285 12.75 -44.43 -3.42
CA ALA A 285 13.03 -45.31 -4.55
C ALA A 285 13.30 -46.74 -4.09
N GLY A 286 12.41 -47.38 -3.32
CA GLY A 286 12.50 -48.82 -3.08
C GLY A 286 12.34 -49.63 -4.39
N ASP A 287 12.97 -50.81 -4.49
CA ASP A 287 13.05 -51.66 -5.72
C ASP A 287 11.71 -51.83 -6.42
N ASN A 288 10.65 -52.16 -5.69
CA ASN A 288 9.30 -52.27 -6.24
C ASN A 288 8.75 -50.98 -6.85
N ASN A 289 9.18 -49.81 -6.38
CA ASN A 289 8.72 -48.52 -6.87
C ASN A 289 9.41 -48.15 -8.20
N LEU A 290 10.72 -48.39 -8.25
CA LEU A 290 11.50 -48.17 -9.49
C LEU A 290 11.00 -49.04 -10.64
N CYS A 291 10.78 -50.33 -10.41
CA CYS A 291 10.23 -51.26 -11.40
C CYS A 291 8.89 -50.72 -11.95
N ARG A 292 7.99 -50.30 -11.10
CA ARG A 292 6.68 -49.73 -11.50
C ARG A 292 6.82 -48.47 -12.33
N ILE A 293 7.80 -47.60 -12.00
CA ILE A 293 8.06 -46.38 -12.77
C ILE A 293 8.54 -46.73 -14.17
N PHE A 294 9.54 -47.63 -14.29
CA PHE A 294 10.05 -48.08 -15.59
C PHE A 294 9.00 -48.80 -16.44
N ASP A 295 8.16 -49.64 -15.85
CA ASP A 295 7.08 -50.33 -16.55
C ASP A 295 6.04 -49.31 -17.06
N ARG A 296 5.74 -48.28 -16.29
CA ARG A 296 4.84 -47.20 -16.69
C ARG A 296 5.43 -46.39 -17.84
N ILE A 297 6.74 -46.07 -17.80
CA ILE A 297 7.42 -45.35 -18.87
C ILE A 297 7.39 -46.23 -20.16
N LYS A 298 7.76 -47.50 -20.09
CA LYS A 298 7.72 -48.42 -21.23
C LYS A 298 6.31 -48.58 -21.78
N GLY A 299 5.30 -48.72 -20.95
CA GLY A 299 3.89 -48.79 -21.35
C GLY A 299 3.41 -47.53 -22.04
N ASN A 300 3.82 -46.35 -21.58
CA ASN A 300 3.47 -45.08 -22.19
C ASN A 300 4.21 -44.85 -23.51
N VAL A 301 5.46 -45.29 -23.62
CA VAL A 301 6.22 -45.31 -24.92
C VAL A 301 5.56 -46.23 -25.93
N HIS A 302 5.10 -47.41 -25.50
CA HIS A 302 4.36 -48.32 -26.39
C HIS A 302 3.10 -47.68 -26.97
N LYS A 303 2.28 -47.06 -26.11
CA LYS A 303 1.09 -46.31 -26.50
C LYS A 303 1.42 -45.16 -27.46
N PHE A 304 2.50 -44.41 -27.18
CA PHE A 304 2.96 -43.34 -28.04
C PHE A 304 3.32 -43.88 -29.46
N ASN A 305 4.02 -44.99 -29.53
CA ASN A 305 4.43 -45.64 -30.79
C ASN A 305 3.24 -46.19 -31.56
N GLU A 306 2.24 -46.76 -30.90
CA GLU A 306 0.99 -47.20 -31.57
C GLU A 306 0.24 -46.00 -32.19
N ALA A 307 0.22 -44.86 -31.50
CA ALA A 307 -0.39 -43.63 -32.01
C ALA A 307 0.44 -42.94 -33.10
N ASN A 308 1.74 -43.23 -33.19
CA ASN A 308 2.69 -42.58 -34.12
C ASN A 308 3.56 -43.63 -34.86
N PRO A 309 2.99 -44.53 -35.69
CA PRO A 309 3.74 -45.66 -36.29
C PRO A 309 4.85 -45.22 -37.21
N GLY A 310 4.80 -44.03 -37.81
CA GLY A 310 5.85 -43.47 -38.68
C GLY A 310 7.03 -42.85 -37.93
N MET A 311 6.97 -42.77 -36.58
CA MET A 311 7.92 -42.03 -35.75
C MET A 311 8.14 -42.76 -34.40
N PRO A 312 8.67 -43.99 -34.40
CA PRO A 312 8.79 -44.80 -33.21
C PRO A 312 9.83 -44.20 -32.22
N LEU A 313 9.40 -43.95 -31.01
CA LEU A 313 10.22 -43.52 -29.88
C LEU A 313 10.89 -44.72 -29.24
N SER A 314 12.21 -44.67 -29.07
CA SER A 314 13.02 -45.64 -28.33
C SER A 314 14.00 -44.90 -27.41
N PHE A 315 14.27 -45.46 -26.26
CA PHE A 315 15.16 -44.86 -25.28
C PHE A 315 16.02 -45.87 -24.56
N ALA A 316 17.24 -45.49 -24.21
CA ALA A 316 18.09 -46.19 -23.26
C ALA A 316 17.97 -45.52 -21.86
N TYR A 317 18.21 -46.28 -20.81
CA TYR A 317 18.25 -45.74 -19.47
C TYR A 317 19.25 -46.48 -18.59
N GLY A 318 19.74 -45.78 -17.57
CA GLY A 318 20.53 -46.34 -16.48
C GLY A 318 20.18 -45.69 -15.21
N TYR A 319 20.36 -46.37 -14.11
CA TYR A 319 20.08 -45.82 -12.79
C TYR A 319 21.14 -46.23 -11.76
N SER A 320 21.24 -45.47 -10.68
CA SER A 320 22.02 -45.78 -9.50
C SER A 320 21.25 -45.36 -8.24
N SER A 321 21.26 -46.21 -7.21
CA SER A 321 20.55 -46.00 -5.94
C SER A 321 21.53 -45.82 -4.80
N ALA A 322 21.16 -44.97 -3.84
CA ALA A 322 21.86 -44.78 -2.59
C ALA A 322 21.54 -45.90 -1.55
N CYS A 323 20.58 -46.78 -1.86
CA CYS A 323 20.12 -47.82 -0.93
C CYS A 323 21.28 -48.68 -0.42
N GLY A 324 21.44 -48.74 0.91
CA GLY A 324 22.50 -49.52 1.57
C GLY A 324 23.92 -48.96 1.38
N ARG A 325 24.06 -47.69 0.97
CA ARG A 325 25.35 -47.03 0.71
C ARG A 325 25.51 -45.78 1.59
N GLU A 326 26.51 -45.81 2.47
CA GLU A 326 26.84 -44.65 3.31
C GLU A 326 27.66 -43.61 2.54
N GLY A 327 27.40 -42.34 2.79
CA GLY A 327 28.20 -41.21 2.27
C GLY A 327 28.04 -40.95 0.77
N CYS A 328 26.96 -41.44 0.14
CA CYS A 328 26.71 -41.27 -1.29
C CYS A 328 26.26 -39.83 -1.62
N THR A 329 26.82 -39.23 -2.66
CA THR A 329 26.39 -37.89 -3.13
C THR A 329 25.56 -38.01 -4.42
N MET A 330 24.75 -36.99 -4.71
CA MET A 330 23.93 -36.94 -5.92
C MET A 330 24.79 -37.03 -7.21
N LEU A 331 25.96 -36.37 -7.20
CA LEU A 331 26.89 -36.39 -8.31
C LEU A 331 27.47 -37.79 -8.58
N GLN A 332 27.72 -38.58 -7.53
CA GLN A 332 28.16 -39.95 -7.68
C GLN A 332 27.07 -40.82 -8.31
N LEU A 333 25.83 -40.70 -7.82
CA LEU A 333 24.68 -41.41 -8.36
C LEU A 333 24.44 -41.08 -9.82
N LEU A 334 24.58 -39.80 -10.21
CA LEU A 334 24.43 -39.37 -11.61
C LEU A 334 25.47 -40.00 -12.49
N LYS A 335 26.77 -39.99 -12.12
CA LYS A 335 27.86 -40.58 -12.90
C LYS A 335 27.68 -42.08 -13.12
N GLU A 336 27.23 -42.79 -12.07
CA GLU A 336 26.96 -44.22 -12.15
C GLU A 336 25.73 -44.52 -13.01
N ALA A 337 24.66 -43.72 -12.89
CA ALA A 337 23.47 -43.82 -13.73
C ALA A 337 23.81 -43.60 -15.21
N ASP A 338 24.65 -42.60 -15.54
CA ASP A 338 25.14 -42.33 -16.89
C ASP A 338 25.96 -43.52 -17.48
N ALA A 339 26.91 -44.06 -16.71
CA ALA A 339 27.67 -45.23 -17.10
C ALA A 339 26.77 -46.45 -17.35
N ASN A 340 25.76 -46.69 -16.53
CA ASN A 340 24.80 -47.77 -16.71
C ASN A 340 23.91 -47.55 -17.94
N MET A 341 23.49 -46.30 -18.21
CA MET A 341 22.76 -45.93 -19.42
C MET A 341 23.59 -46.20 -20.70
N TYR A 342 24.87 -45.85 -20.69
CA TYR A 342 25.77 -46.11 -21.83
C TYR A 342 25.93 -47.61 -22.08
N CYS A 343 26.07 -48.43 -21.05
CA CYS A 343 26.09 -49.89 -21.15
C CYS A 343 24.79 -50.43 -21.79
N ASN A 344 23.63 -49.97 -21.27
CA ASN A 344 22.32 -50.31 -21.80
C ASN A 344 22.17 -49.95 -23.28
N LYS A 345 22.58 -48.74 -23.67
CA LYS A 345 22.57 -48.25 -25.06
C LYS A 345 23.42 -49.11 -25.98
N SER A 346 24.58 -49.55 -25.48
CA SER A 346 25.48 -50.44 -26.22
C SER A 346 24.88 -51.84 -26.44
N ASP A 347 24.29 -52.42 -25.38
CA ASP A 347 23.64 -53.74 -25.47
C ASP A 347 22.39 -53.71 -26.37
N MET A 348 21.61 -52.67 -26.35
CA MET A 348 20.49 -52.47 -27.28
C MET A 348 20.94 -52.43 -28.76
N LYS A 349 22.06 -51.78 -29.05
CA LYS A 349 22.64 -51.79 -30.42
C LYS A 349 23.05 -53.19 -30.90
N LYS A 350 23.62 -54.01 -29.98
CA LYS A 350 24.04 -55.38 -30.29
C LYS A 350 22.87 -56.35 -30.47
N ASN A 351 21.77 -56.14 -29.72
CA ASN A 351 20.64 -57.07 -29.64
C ASN A 351 19.39 -56.62 -30.41
N GLY A 352 19.56 -55.78 -31.47
CA GLY A 352 18.46 -55.38 -32.34
C GLY A 352 17.38 -54.53 -31.65
N GLY A 353 17.74 -53.74 -30.61
CA GLY A 353 16.85 -52.76 -29.98
C GLY A 353 16.03 -53.28 -28.82
N LYS A 354 16.23 -54.50 -28.31
CA LYS A 354 15.55 -55.01 -27.13
C LYS A 354 16.22 -54.50 -25.83
N CYS A 355 15.44 -53.86 -24.98
CA CYS A 355 15.90 -53.38 -23.69
C CYS A 355 16.03 -54.54 -22.67
N TYR A 356 17.21 -54.76 -22.14
CA TYR A 356 17.42 -55.67 -21.00
C TYR A 356 17.69 -54.89 -19.72
N CYS A 357 16.80 -55.03 -18.72
CA CYS A 357 17.11 -54.58 -17.38
C CYS A 357 18.20 -55.52 -16.80
N ARG A 358 19.41 -55.02 -16.53
CA ARG A 358 20.28 -55.61 -15.51
C ARG A 358 19.86 -55.01 -14.19
N MET A 359 19.28 -55.90 -13.34
CA MET A 359 19.10 -55.59 -11.91
C MET A 359 20.47 -55.62 -11.23
#